data_45fdc396f344b0c41cedf5740a15a7c9
#
_entry.id   45fdc396f344b0c41cedf5740a15a7c9
#
_cell.length_a   1.000
_cell.length_b   1.000
_cell.length_c   1.000
_cell.angle_alpha   90.00
_cell.angle_beta   90.00
_cell.angle_gamma   90.00
#
_symmetry.space_group_name_H-M   'P 1'
#
loop_
_entity.id
_entity.type
_entity.pdbx_description
1 polymer ?
#
loop_
_entity_poly.entity_id
_entity_poly.type
_entity_poly.pdbx_seq_one_letter_code
_entity_poly.pdbx_strand_id
1 'polypeptide(L)'
;VKSLSSLRISGAEVLPIVEGGKGISVSNGESSGAWAAAGGVGTFSGVNADSYDENGNIIPQIYYGKTRRQRHEELIAYAIRGGISQARIAHDMAGGRGRLHMNVLWEMAATEQILHGILEGAKGLIHGVTCGAGMPYRIAEISAHYGLYYYPIVSSARAFSALWKRAYQKFSDLLGGVVYE
;
A
#
# COMPACT_ATOMS: atom_id res chain seq x y z
N VAL A 1 12.40 32.15 0.80
CA VAL A 1 12.03 30.79 1.21
C VAL A 1 12.72 29.82 0.27
N LYS A 2 13.58 28.93 0.77
CA LYS A 2 14.19 27.88 -0.06
C LYS A 2 13.06 26.93 -0.50
N SER A 3 12.88 26.76 -1.81
CA SER A 3 11.97 25.76 -2.34
C SER A 3 12.50 24.36 -2.03
N LEU A 4 11.61 23.43 -1.69
CA LEU A 4 11.96 22.02 -1.58
C LEU A 4 12.34 21.51 -2.99
N SER A 5 13.49 20.85 -3.09
CA SER A 5 13.86 20.17 -4.33
C SER A 5 13.00 18.90 -4.49
N SER A 6 12.49 18.67 -5.69
CA SER A 6 11.76 17.45 -5.99
C SER A 6 12.66 16.21 -5.91
N LEU A 7 12.06 15.07 -5.66
CA LEU A 7 12.68 13.75 -5.73
C LEU A 7 11.91 12.87 -6.72
N ARG A 8 12.62 11.93 -7.34
CA ARG A 8 11.97 10.92 -8.18
C ARG A 8 11.53 9.74 -7.32
N ILE A 9 10.22 9.61 -7.12
CA ILE A 9 9.60 8.51 -6.35
C ILE A 9 8.56 7.82 -7.25
N SER A 10 8.60 6.49 -7.29
CA SER A 10 7.69 5.67 -8.13
C SER A 10 7.54 6.21 -9.55
N GLY A 11 8.66 6.53 -10.16
CA GLY A 11 8.74 6.94 -11.57
C GLY A 11 8.34 8.39 -11.88
N ALA A 12 8.00 9.22 -10.87
CA ALA A 12 7.67 10.63 -11.09
C ALA A 12 8.39 11.58 -10.14
N GLU A 13 8.52 12.83 -10.60
CA GLU A 13 9.00 13.95 -9.80
C GLU A 13 7.91 14.39 -8.81
N VAL A 14 8.21 14.33 -7.52
CA VAL A 14 7.28 14.71 -6.45
C VAL A 14 8.00 15.54 -5.39
N LEU A 15 7.26 16.25 -4.58
CA LEU A 15 7.81 16.89 -3.38
C LEU A 15 8.34 15.82 -2.41
N PRO A 16 9.44 16.07 -1.69
CA PRO A 16 10.07 15.12 -0.77
C PRO A 16 9.28 14.97 0.54
N ILE A 17 7.97 14.80 0.42
CA ILE A 17 7.05 14.59 1.52
C ILE A 17 6.24 13.30 1.27
N VAL A 18 6.29 12.40 2.24
CA VAL A 18 5.65 11.08 2.13
C VAL A 18 4.78 10.87 3.36
N GLU A 19 3.51 10.54 3.14
CA GLU A 19 2.63 10.10 4.22
C GLU A 19 3.08 8.71 4.71
N GLY A 20 3.28 8.56 6.02
CA GLY A 20 3.51 7.26 6.63
C GLY A 20 2.23 6.44 6.66
N GLY A 21 2.25 5.22 6.10
CA GLY A 21 1.12 4.32 6.15
C GLY A 21 0.85 3.87 7.59
N LYS A 22 -0.34 4.16 8.10
CA LYS A 22 -0.78 3.78 9.44
C LYS A 22 -1.94 2.79 9.33
N GLY A 23 -1.71 1.58 9.83
CA GLY A 23 -2.77 0.58 10.00
C GLY A 23 -3.64 0.94 11.21
N ILE A 24 -4.74 0.47 11.40
CA ILE A 24 -5.81 -0.12 10.60
C ILE A 24 -6.68 1.06 10.16
N SER A 25 -6.78 1.29 8.85
CA SER A 25 -7.61 2.39 8.27
C SER A 25 -7.31 3.82 8.78
N VAL A 26 -6.21 4.07 9.52
CA VAL A 26 -5.89 5.41 10.04
C VAL A 26 -5.42 6.32 8.91
N SER A 27 -4.51 5.86 8.03
CA SER A 27 -4.28 6.52 6.75
C SER A 27 -5.24 5.91 5.73
N ASN A 28 -6.09 6.73 5.17
CA ASN A 28 -7.19 6.35 4.28
C ASN A 28 -7.05 6.96 2.89
N GLY A 29 -8.01 6.69 2.02
CA GLY A 29 -8.01 7.22 0.65
C GLY A 29 -8.06 8.73 0.59
N GLU A 30 -8.83 9.39 1.48
CA GLU A 30 -8.94 10.84 1.50
C GLU A 30 -7.64 11.51 1.91
N SER A 31 -7.03 11.08 3.04
CA SER A 31 -5.75 11.64 3.48
C SER A 31 -4.68 11.44 2.43
N SER A 32 -4.56 10.22 1.90
CA SER A 32 -3.52 9.88 0.92
C SER A 32 -3.73 10.60 -0.41
N GLY A 33 -4.96 10.74 -0.86
CA GLY A 33 -5.31 11.54 -2.03
C GLY A 33 -4.93 13.01 -1.85
N ALA A 34 -5.18 13.59 -0.66
CA ALA A 34 -4.80 14.97 -0.36
C ALA A 34 -3.28 15.18 -0.35
N TRP A 35 -2.50 14.24 0.21
CA TRP A 35 -1.02 14.27 0.14
C TRP A 35 -0.51 14.23 -1.31
N ALA A 36 -1.08 13.35 -2.13
CA ALA A 36 -0.72 13.26 -3.53
C ALA A 36 -1.15 14.50 -4.31
N ALA A 37 -2.36 15.02 -4.07
CA ALA A 37 -2.86 16.26 -4.65
C ALA A 37 -1.96 17.47 -4.35
N ALA A 38 -1.32 17.50 -3.19
CA ALA A 38 -0.33 18.51 -2.82
C ALA A 38 1.03 18.31 -3.52
N GLY A 39 1.20 17.27 -4.30
CA GLY A 39 2.43 16.97 -5.05
C GLY A 39 3.42 16.05 -4.33
N GLY A 40 3.06 15.50 -3.19
CA GLY A 40 3.85 14.51 -2.44
C GLY A 40 3.46 13.06 -2.75
N VAL A 41 3.70 12.18 -1.78
CA VAL A 41 3.31 10.78 -1.82
C VAL A 41 2.29 10.50 -0.72
N GLY A 42 1.08 10.13 -1.10
CA GLY A 42 0.07 9.64 -0.16
C GLY A 42 0.18 8.13 0.02
N THR A 43 0.03 7.65 1.25
CA THR A 43 0.14 6.22 1.56
C THR A 43 -1.03 5.76 2.41
N PHE A 44 -2.02 5.12 1.80
CA PHE A 44 -3.16 4.57 2.52
C PHE A 44 -2.87 3.18 3.07
N SER A 45 -3.62 2.81 4.12
CA SER A 45 -3.54 1.47 4.71
C SER A 45 -4.29 0.45 3.85
N GLY A 46 -3.58 -0.60 3.43
CA GLY A 46 -4.16 -1.80 2.83
C GLY A 46 -4.58 -2.85 3.86
N VAL A 47 -4.47 -2.50 5.16
CA VAL A 47 -4.78 -3.41 6.27
C VAL A 47 -6.18 -3.12 6.77
N ASN A 48 -7.11 -4.05 6.56
CA ASN A 48 -8.50 -3.98 7.04
C ASN A 48 -9.18 -2.64 6.72
N ALA A 49 -8.94 -2.12 5.53
CA ALA A 49 -9.45 -0.83 5.11
C ALA A 49 -10.97 -0.85 4.94
N ASP A 50 -11.60 0.26 5.29
CA ASP A 50 -13.05 0.43 5.11
C ASP A 50 -13.42 0.58 3.63
N SER A 51 -14.59 0.05 3.27
CA SER A 51 -15.26 0.34 2.01
C SER A 51 -16.50 1.20 2.25
N TYR A 52 -16.90 1.95 1.22
CA TYR A 52 -18.04 2.87 1.30
C TYR A 52 -19.10 2.54 0.25
N ASP A 53 -20.35 2.84 0.59
CA ASP A 53 -21.47 2.80 -0.33
C ASP A 53 -21.50 4.04 -1.25
N GLU A 54 -22.47 4.10 -2.15
CA GLU A 54 -22.67 5.22 -3.08
C GLU A 54 -22.95 6.56 -2.39
N ASN A 55 -23.39 6.53 -1.13
CA ASN A 55 -23.69 7.71 -0.31
C ASN A 55 -22.51 8.12 0.59
N GLY A 56 -21.39 7.41 0.53
CA GLY A 56 -20.22 7.67 1.36
C GLY A 56 -20.30 7.10 2.78
N ASN A 57 -21.25 6.21 3.08
CA ASN A 57 -21.33 5.55 4.37
C ASN A 57 -20.44 4.31 4.40
N ILE A 58 -19.83 4.05 5.54
CA ILE A 58 -19.03 2.83 5.74
C ILE A 58 -19.94 1.59 5.60
N ILE A 59 -19.51 0.65 4.74
CA ILE A 59 -20.18 -0.63 4.60
C ILE A 59 -19.77 -1.53 5.77
N PRO A 60 -20.70 -1.93 6.67
CA PRO A 60 -20.37 -2.74 7.83
C PRO A 60 -19.79 -4.11 7.42
N GLN A 61 -18.78 -4.57 8.16
CA GLN A 61 -18.26 -5.92 8.02
C GLN A 61 -19.14 -6.90 8.82
N ILE A 62 -20.07 -7.54 8.15
CA ILE A 62 -20.99 -8.51 8.76
C ILE A 62 -20.52 -9.93 8.39
N TYR A 63 -20.29 -10.76 9.41
CA TYR A 63 -19.80 -12.11 9.25
C TYR A 63 -20.94 -13.12 9.42
N TYR A 64 -21.20 -13.89 8.39
CA TYR A 64 -22.22 -14.97 8.37
C TYR A 64 -21.62 -16.34 8.57
N GLY A 65 -20.32 -16.49 8.42
CA GLY A 65 -19.58 -17.73 8.54
C GLY A 65 -19.75 -18.38 9.92
N LYS A 66 -20.07 -19.65 9.94
CA LYS A 66 -20.24 -20.44 11.17
C LYS A 66 -18.91 -20.98 11.71
N THR A 67 -17.90 -21.11 10.86
CA THR A 67 -16.57 -21.62 11.21
C THR A 67 -15.52 -20.50 11.16
N ARG A 68 -14.39 -20.72 11.85
CA ARG A 68 -13.24 -19.79 11.78
C ARG A 68 -12.76 -19.60 10.33
N ARG A 69 -12.74 -20.66 9.56
CA ARG A 69 -12.32 -20.62 8.14
C ARG A 69 -13.24 -19.73 7.30
N GLN A 70 -14.56 -19.94 7.43
CA GLN A 70 -15.54 -19.13 6.69
C GLN A 70 -15.43 -17.65 7.05
N ARG A 71 -15.33 -17.31 8.34
CA ARG A 71 -15.13 -15.92 8.78
C ARG A 71 -13.81 -15.32 8.29
N HIS A 72 -12.77 -16.13 8.19
CA HIS A 72 -11.49 -15.68 7.64
C HIS A 72 -11.58 -15.38 6.14
N GLU A 73 -12.31 -16.20 5.37
CA GLU A 73 -12.58 -15.96 3.95
C GLU A 73 -13.41 -14.67 3.75
N GLU A 74 -14.39 -14.42 4.61
CA GLU A 74 -15.16 -13.17 4.62
C GLU A 74 -14.28 -11.96 4.95
N LEU A 75 -13.40 -12.07 5.95
CA LEU A 75 -12.43 -11.02 6.31
C LEU A 75 -11.53 -10.65 5.13
N ILE A 76 -11.01 -11.65 4.42
CA ILE A 76 -10.18 -11.43 3.24
C ILE A 76 -10.97 -10.67 2.16
N ALA A 77 -12.22 -11.07 1.91
CA ALA A 77 -13.08 -10.40 0.93
C ALA A 77 -13.38 -8.94 1.32
N TYR A 78 -13.60 -8.67 2.62
CA TYR A 78 -13.76 -7.30 3.12
C TYR A 78 -12.47 -6.49 2.96
N ALA A 79 -11.32 -7.04 3.34
CA ALA A 79 -10.04 -6.37 3.22
C ALA A 79 -9.71 -5.98 1.76
N ILE A 80 -9.98 -6.87 0.82
CA ILE A 80 -9.77 -6.60 -0.61
C ILE A 80 -10.70 -5.47 -1.08
N ARG A 81 -12.01 -5.55 -0.77
CA ARG A 81 -12.96 -4.48 -1.15
C ARG A 81 -12.58 -3.14 -0.56
N GLY A 82 -12.22 -3.11 0.72
CA GLY A 82 -11.78 -1.91 1.41
C GLY A 82 -10.54 -1.30 0.75
N GLY A 83 -9.52 -2.10 0.50
CA GLY A 83 -8.30 -1.63 -0.17
C GLY A 83 -8.56 -1.04 -1.56
N ILE A 84 -9.44 -1.67 -2.35
CA ILE A 84 -9.85 -1.17 -3.67
C ILE A 84 -10.61 0.16 -3.52
N SER A 85 -11.53 0.25 -2.56
CA SER A 85 -12.28 1.48 -2.27
C SER A 85 -11.35 2.63 -1.91
N GLN A 86 -10.40 2.40 -1.01
CA GLN A 86 -9.42 3.41 -0.61
C GLN A 86 -8.51 3.85 -1.76
N ALA A 87 -8.08 2.92 -2.61
CA ALA A 87 -7.28 3.25 -3.79
C ALA A 87 -8.03 4.16 -4.77
N ARG A 88 -9.32 3.92 -4.99
CA ARG A 88 -10.17 4.74 -5.86
C ARG A 88 -10.37 6.13 -5.27
N ILE A 89 -10.73 6.25 -3.99
CA ILE A 89 -10.90 7.53 -3.31
C ILE A 89 -9.59 8.36 -3.38
N ALA A 90 -8.45 7.72 -3.08
CA ALA A 90 -7.15 8.37 -3.15
C ALA A 90 -6.82 8.86 -4.57
N HIS A 91 -7.08 8.03 -5.58
CA HIS A 91 -6.84 8.37 -6.97
C HIS A 91 -7.69 9.56 -7.43
N ASP A 92 -8.98 9.53 -7.15
CA ASP A 92 -9.91 10.60 -7.54
C ASP A 92 -9.55 11.92 -6.88
N MET A 93 -9.22 11.89 -5.59
CA MET A 93 -8.78 13.08 -4.85
C MET A 93 -7.42 13.60 -5.31
N ALA A 94 -6.49 12.73 -5.66
CA ALA A 94 -5.16 13.11 -6.17
C ALA A 94 -5.24 13.89 -7.49
N GLY A 95 -6.25 13.62 -8.32
CA GLY A 95 -6.45 14.30 -9.62
C GLY A 95 -5.25 14.14 -10.56
N GLY A 96 -4.62 12.96 -10.55
CA GLY A 96 -3.44 12.66 -11.37
C GLY A 96 -2.13 13.26 -10.89
N ARG A 97 -2.11 13.92 -9.73
CA ARG A 97 -0.90 14.53 -9.14
C ARG A 97 -0.25 13.60 -8.11
N GLY A 98 1.03 13.85 -7.82
CA GLY A 98 1.79 13.11 -6.82
C GLY A 98 1.91 11.62 -7.11
N ARG A 99 2.04 10.83 -6.05
CA ARG A 99 2.05 9.36 -6.11
C ARG A 99 1.22 8.77 -4.98
N LEU A 100 0.68 7.59 -5.25
CA LEU A 100 -0.13 6.84 -4.30
C LEU A 100 0.54 5.52 -3.97
N HIS A 101 0.76 5.28 -2.70
CA HIS A 101 1.28 4.03 -2.17
C HIS A 101 0.24 3.34 -1.30
N MET A 102 0.35 2.04 -1.18
CA MET A 102 -0.41 1.23 -0.24
C MET A 102 0.54 0.60 0.79
N ASN A 103 0.21 0.73 2.06
CA ASN A 103 0.95 0.10 3.15
C ASN A 103 0.30 -1.23 3.55
N VAL A 104 1.11 -2.28 3.68
CA VAL A 104 0.68 -3.60 4.15
C VAL A 104 1.59 -4.13 5.24
N LEU A 105 1.04 -5.01 6.10
CA LEU A 105 1.79 -5.72 7.13
C LEU A 105 2.07 -7.14 6.64
N TRP A 106 3.35 -7.52 6.56
CA TRP A 106 3.72 -8.83 6.02
C TRP A 106 3.27 -10.00 6.88
N GLU A 107 3.28 -9.85 8.20
CA GLU A 107 2.87 -10.89 9.14
C GLU A 107 1.35 -11.02 9.34
N MET A 108 0.56 -10.19 8.66
CA MET A 108 -0.89 -10.33 8.69
C MET A 108 -1.32 -11.61 7.95
N ALA A 109 -2.29 -12.31 8.51
CA ALA A 109 -2.83 -13.51 7.88
C ALA A 109 -3.40 -13.18 6.48
N ALA A 110 -3.07 -14.02 5.50
CA ALA A 110 -3.48 -13.88 4.10
C ALA A 110 -2.99 -12.58 3.39
N THR A 111 -1.92 -11.95 3.88
CA THR A 111 -1.36 -10.72 3.28
C THR A 111 -1.17 -10.83 1.77
N GLU A 112 -0.58 -11.91 1.27
CA GLU A 112 -0.34 -12.09 -0.16
C GLU A 112 -1.65 -12.15 -0.96
N GLN A 113 -2.64 -12.88 -0.46
CA GLN A 113 -3.95 -13.00 -1.12
C GLN A 113 -4.68 -11.65 -1.15
N ILE A 114 -4.65 -10.91 -0.04
CA ILE A 114 -5.25 -9.57 0.06
C ILE A 114 -4.52 -8.60 -0.88
N LEU A 115 -3.19 -8.61 -0.86
CA LEU A 115 -2.36 -7.77 -1.72
C LEU A 115 -2.66 -8.00 -3.20
N HIS A 116 -2.66 -9.26 -3.65
CA HIS A 116 -3.01 -9.61 -5.03
C HIS A 116 -4.43 -9.15 -5.39
N GLY A 117 -5.40 -9.38 -4.52
CA GLY A 117 -6.79 -8.97 -4.77
C GLY A 117 -6.96 -7.45 -4.88
N ILE A 118 -6.26 -6.67 -4.05
CA ILE A 118 -6.29 -5.21 -4.13
C ILE A 118 -5.58 -4.72 -5.40
N LEU A 119 -4.38 -5.21 -5.69
CA LEU A 119 -3.59 -4.76 -6.84
C LEU A 119 -4.26 -5.10 -8.17
N GLU A 120 -4.97 -6.23 -8.25
CA GLU A 120 -5.77 -6.57 -9.43
C GLU A 120 -6.99 -5.66 -9.57
N GLY A 121 -7.76 -5.46 -8.48
CA GLY A 121 -8.98 -4.66 -8.50
C GLY A 121 -8.76 -3.14 -8.58
N ALA A 122 -7.56 -2.66 -8.21
CA ALA A 122 -7.13 -1.27 -8.26
C ALA A 122 -5.98 -1.05 -9.27
N LYS A 123 -5.95 -1.84 -10.34
CA LYS A 123 -4.89 -1.78 -11.34
C LYS A 123 -4.73 -0.39 -11.93
N GLY A 124 -3.50 0.12 -11.91
CA GLY A 124 -3.16 1.45 -12.42
C GLY A 124 -3.43 2.62 -11.47
N LEU A 125 -4.06 2.38 -10.31
CA LEU A 125 -4.34 3.43 -9.33
C LEU A 125 -3.24 3.57 -8.27
N ILE A 126 -2.46 2.51 -8.04
CA ILE A 126 -1.40 2.43 -7.04
C ILE A 126 -0.05 2.46 -7.76
N HIS A 127 0.92 3.19 -7.25
CA HIS A 127 2.24 3.34 -7.85
C HIS A 127 3.35 2.65 -7.06
N GLY A 128 3.10 2.34 -5.79
CA GLY A 128 4.06 1.67 -4.94
C GLY A 128 3.43 0.97 -3.75
N VAL A 129 4.14 0.00 -3.19
CA VAL A 129 3.72 -0.74 -1.99
C VAL A 129 4.79 -0.59 -0.92
N THR A 130 4.41 -0.10 0.26
CA THR A 130 5.24 -0.14 1.47
C THR A 130 4.88 -1.38 2.28
N CYS A 131 5.87 -2.09 2.77
CA CYS A 131 5.63 -3.34 3.49
C CYS A 131 6.62 -3.52 4.64
N GLY A 132 6.09 -3.72 5.85
CA GLY A 132 6.85 -3.97 7.07
C GLY A 132 6.20 -5.04 7.93
N ALA A 133 6.57 -5.05 9.21
CA ALA A 133 6.18 -6.06 10.19
C ALA A 133 6.55 -7.47 9.73
N GLY A 134 7.83 -7.81 9.80
CA GLY A 134 8.39 -9.09 9.39
C GLY A 134 9.39 -8.95 8.25
N MET A 135 9.62 -10.06 7.55
CA MET A 135 10.58 -10.15 6.46
C MET A 135 9.86 -10.36 5.12
N PRO A 136 9.46 -9.30 4.40
CA PRO A 136 8.62 -9.39 3.21
C PRO A 136 9.42 -9.83 1.97
N TYR A 137 9.95 -11.03 1.96
CA TYR A 137 10.77 -11.55 0.87
C TYR A 137 10.10 -11.51 -0.49
N ARG A 138 8.77 -11.75 -0.54
CA ARG A 138 8.04 -11.85 -1.80
C ARG A 138 7.43 -10.54 -2.30
N ILE A 139 7.54 -9.46 -1.52
CA ILE A 139 6.95 -8.18 -1.94
C ILE A 139 7.56 -7.67 -3.27
N ALA A 140 8.84 -7.90 -3.48
CA ALA A 140 9.52 -7.52 -4.72
C ALA A 140 8.97 -8.26 -5.94
N GLU A 141 8.77 -9.59 -5.82
CA GLU A 141 8.19 -10.44 -6.87
C GLU A 141 6.74 -10.03 -7.17
N ILE A 142 5.93 -9.84 -6.12
CA ILE A 142 4.53 -9.43 -6.26
C ILE A 142 4.43 -8.05 -6.91
N SER A 143 5.21 -7.08 -6.44
CA SER A 143 5.22 -5.73 -7.03
C SER A 143 5.66 -5.76 -8.49
N ALA A 144 6.66 -6.56 -8.84
CA ALA A 144 7.13 -6.72 -10.22
C ALA A 144 6.05 -7.30 -11.14
N HIS A 145 5.24 -8.25 -10.64
CA HIS A 145 4.12 -8.82 -11.40
C HIS A 145 3.11 -7.75 -11.84
N TYR A 146 2.90 -6.71 -11.01
CA TYR A 146 2.00 -5.60 -11.31
C TYR A 146 2.70 -4.36 -11.88
N GLY A 147 4.00 -4.38 -12.07
CA GLY A 147 4.79 -3.24 -12.56
C GLY A 147 4.86 -2.08 -11.56
N LEU A 148 4.83 -2.37 -10.26
CA LEU A 148 4.85 -1.40 -9.17
C LEU A 148 6.20 -1.31 -8.49
N TYR A 149 6.48 -0.14 -7.90
CA TYR A 149 7.61 0.02 -7.01
C TYR A 149 7.33 -0.58 -5.63
N TYR A 150 8.36 -1.06 -4.95
CA TYR A 150 8.24 -1.55 -3.58
C TYR A 150 9.21 -0.84 -2.63
N TYR A 151 8.77 -0.69 -1.38
CA TYR A 151 9.44 0.05 -0.33
C TYR A 151 9.42 -0.79 0.96
N PRO A 152 10.43 -1.65 1.21
CA PRO A 152 10.48 -2.42 2.43
C PRO A 152 10.72 -1.49 3.63
N ILE A 153 10.02 -1.78 4.73
CA ILE A 153 10.22 -1.13 6.01
C ILE A 153 11.11 -2.05 6.85
N VAL A 154 12.24 -1.56 7.31
CA VAL A 154 13.23 -2.34 8.05
C VAL A 154 13.78 -1.56 9.23
N SER A 155 14.12 -2.26 10.31
CA SER A 155 14.73 -1.67 11.52
C SER A 155 16.26 -1.76 11.54
N SER A 156 16.90 -2.31 10.52
CA SER A 156 18.35 -2.43 10.47
C SER A 156 18.90 -2.70 9.07
N ALA A 157 20.13 -2.29 8.83
CA ALA A 157 20.87 -2.64 7.63
C ALA A 157 21.04 -4.17 7.45
N ARG A 158 21.13 -4.91 8.58
CA ARG A 158 21.19 -6.39 8.56
C ARG A 158 19.90 -6.99 7.98
N ALA A 159 18.74 -6.50 8.39
CA ALA A 159 17.45 -6.95 7.88
C ALA A 159 17.35 -6.67 6.37
N PHE A 160 17.69 -5.46 5.92
CA PHE A 160 17.72 -5.14 4.50
C PHE A 160 18.68 -6.02 3.72
N SER A 161 19.91 -6.25 4.24
CA SER A 161 20.89 -7.12 3.56
C SER A 161 20.38 -8.55 3.38
N ALA A 162 19.59 -9.07 4.35
CA ALA A 162 18.97 -10.38 4.23
C ALA A 162 17.89 -10.42 3.13
N LEU A 163 17.03 -9.41 3.07
CA LEU A 163 16.01 -9.26 2.01
C LEU A 163 16.66 -9.12 0.63
N TRP A 164 17.70 -8.28 0.53
CA TRP A 164 18.45 -8.06 -0.70
C TRP A 164 19.03 -9.35 -1.26
N LYS A 165 19.80 -10.06 -0.46
CA LYS A 165 20.49 -11.31 -0.88
C LYS A 165 19.51 -12.42 -1.25
N ARG A 166 18.38 -12.53 -0.54
CA ARG A 166 17.42 -13.64 -0.76
C ARG A 166 16.43 -13.37 -1.90
N ALA A 167 16.04 -12.13 -2.14
CA ALA A 167 14.93 -11.85 -3.04
C ALA A 167 15.11 -10.60 -3.90
N TYR A 168 15.50 -9.45 -3.31
CA TYR A 168 15.33 -8.15 -3.95
C TYR A 168 16.32 -7.88 -5.08
N GLN A 169 17.48 -8.51 -5.06
CA GLN A 169 18.51 -8.32 -6.09
C GLN A 169 17.98 -8.60 -7.52
N LYS A 170 17.04 -9.54 -7.66
CA LYS A 170 16.42 -9.88 -8.95
C LYS A 170 15.43 -8.84 -9.45
N PHE A 171 14.94 -7.98 -8.57
CA PHE A 171 13.90 -6.98 -8.85
C PHE A 171 14.37 -5.57 -8.45
N SER A 172 15.68 -5.34 -8.47
CA SER A 172 16.32 -4.11 -8.02
C SER A 172 15.80 -2.86 -8.73
N ASP A 173 15.43 -2.98 -10.00
CA ASP A 173 14.93 -1.86 -10.82
C ASP A 173 13.60 -1.28 -10.32
N LEU A 174 12.86 -2.06 -9.53
CA LEU A 174 11.60 -1.64 -8.93
C LEU A 174 11.72 -1.33 -7.43
N LEU A 175 12.92 -1.43 -6.85
CA LEU A 175 13.17 -0.95 -5.50
C LEU A 175 13.12 0.58 -5.50
N GLY A 176 12.02 1.14 -5.02
CA GLY A 176 11.82 2.59 -5.00
C GLY A 176 12.58 3.29 -3.88
N GLY A 177 12.85 2.58 -2.81
CA GLY A 177 13.57 3.05 -1.62
C GLY A 177 13.44 2.09 -0.46
N VAL A 178 14.02 2.47 0.67
CA VAL A 178 13.94 1.72 1.93
C VAL A 178 13.42 2.65 3.02
N VAL A 179 12.40 2.22 3.73
CA VAL A 179 11.92 2.91 4.92
C VAL A 179 12.65 2.34 6.12
N TYR A 180 13.29 3.20 6.88
CA TYR A 180 13.98 2.82 8.10
C TYR A 180 13.16 3.27 9.32
N GLU A 181 12.80 2.33 10.20
CA GLU A 181 11.94 2.56 11.35
C GLU A 181 12.50 1.89 12.62
#